data_4ac98a84a6fc8040b86c0e50cca27860
#
_entry.id   4ac98a84a6fc8040b86c0e50cca27860
#
_cell.length_a   1.000
_cell.length_b   1.000
_cell.length_c   1.000
_cell.angle_alpha   90.00
_cell.angle_beta   90.00
_cell.angle_gamma   90.00
#
_symmetry.space_group_name_H-M   'P 1'
#
loop_
_entity.id
_entity.type
_entity.pdbx_description
1 polymer ?
#
loop_
_entity_poly.entity_id
_entity_poly.type
_entity_poly.pdbx_seq_one_letter_code
_entity_poly.pdbx_strand_id
1 'polypeptide(L)'
;MNTTLLKMECLTDLHVDSGESNYNIIDNEVQKDLNGNPTVHSSGIKGAMREYFSKRLDNDNNDNIEKLFGKPSTPGDADRGGKYKFFDAKFVARPLRLAGSVHPSVLVTTVPALNDMLYLLDCFNCNPFGIHELPFPNFGKNNFLVTANFSSEAKIKVEGEPTGFLSSAEEAEFLKLGQFLGERFAIAKELDPSRYPLPVTARNKVGDDNNLWYEEVVPAKSVFFTLILSPEPNLELDFARHNIIQFGGNASIGRGFTKCSIIPMPAAQNGGAE
;
A
#
# COMPACT_ATOMS: atom_id res chain seq x y z
N MET A 1 -13.65 10.21 -16.96
CA MET A 1 -12.67 10.54 -15.92
C MET A 1 -11.43 9.70 -16.17
N ASN A 2 -10.26 10.28 -15.99
CA ASN A 2 -9.00 9.56 -16.13
C ASN A 2 -8.62 8.94 -14.78
N THR A 3 -8.00 7.77 -14.83
CA THR A 3 -7.60 7.04 -13.62
C THR A 3 -6.09 6.99 -13.55
N THR A 4 -5.53 7.37 -12.40
CA THR A 4 -4.10 7.24 -12.10
C THR A 4 -3.91 6.18 -11.03
N LEU A 5 -3.07 5.19 -11.35
CA LEU A 5 -2.62 4.17 -10.40
C LEU A 5 -1.42 4.70 -9.61
N LEU A 6 -1.55 4.75 -8.31
CA LEU A 6 -0.51 5.19 -7.39
C LEU A 6 -0.04 4.01 -6.53
N LYS A 7 1.25 3.68 -6.61
CA LYS A 7 1.93 2.81 -5.65
C LYS A 7 2.32 3.62 -4.42
N MET A 8 2.09 3.05 -3.24
CA MET A 8 2.47 3.62 -1.96
C MET A 8 3.38 2.62 -1.23
N GLU A 9 4.63 2.99 -0.98
CA GLU A 9 5.62 2.17 -0.29
C GLU A 9 6.01 2.82 1.04
N CYS A 10 5.73 2.14 2.15
CA CYS A 10 6.05 2.63 3.49
C CYS A 10 7.57 2.69 3.69
N LEU A 11 8.12 3.88 3.87
CA LEU A 11 9.54 4.08 4.21
C LEU A 11 9.78 3.87 5.72
N THR A 12 8.78 4.17 6.51
CA THR A 12 8.76 3.97 7.97
C THR A 12 7.47 3.26 8.35
N ASP A 13 7.42 2.75 9.58
CA ASP A 13 6.21 2.11 10.09
C ASP A 13 5.02 3.06 10.00
N LEU A 14 3.90 2.53 9.50
CA LEU A 14 2.68 3.29 9.30
C LEU A 14 1.66 2.93 10.38
N HIS A 15 1.09 3.94 11.03
CA HIS A 15 -0.03 3.78 11.95
C HIS A 15 -1.20 4.65 11.48
N VAL A 16 -2.23 4.01 10.96
CA VAL A 16 -3.50 4.64 10.62
C VAL A 16 -4.54 4.05 11.57
N ASP A 17 -4.88 4.82 12.58
CA ASP A 17 -5.78 4.43 13.64
C ASP A 17 -7.17 4.05 13.10
N SER A 18 -7.73 2.94 13.57
CA SER A 18 -9.10 2.51 13.24
C SER A 18 -10.17 3.44 13.83
N GLY A 19 -9.82 4.22 14.83
CA GLY A 19 -10.75 5.05 15.59
C GLY A 19 -11.64 4.25 16.55
N GLU A 20 -11.43 2.94 16.65
CA GLU A 20 -12.15 2.06 17.57
C GLU A 20 -11.28 1.77 18.78
N SER A 21 -11.78 2.08 19.97
CA SER A 21 -11.17 1.61 21.22
C SER A 21 -11.72 0.22 21.54
N ASN A 22 -11.00 -0.79 21.17
CA ASN A 22 -11.32 -2.16 21.57
C ASN A 22 -10.74 -2.42 22.97
N TYR A 23 -11.50 -3.10 23.82
CA TYR A 23 -11.03 -3.59 25.14
C TYR A 23 -10.07 -4.80 24.98
N ASN A 24 -9.24 -4.78 23.94
CA ASN A 24 -8.23 -5.79 23.64
C ASN A 24 -6.88 -5.40 24.25
N ILE A 25 -5.92 -6.31 24.15
CA ILE A 25 -4.53 -6.07 24.62
C ILE A 25 -3.87 -4.94 23.82
N ILE A 26 -4.31 -4.71 22.58
CA ILE A 26 -3.82 -3.63 21.71
C ILE A 26 -4.79 -2.45 21.86
N ASP A 27 -4.28 -1.33 22.33
CA ASP A 27 -5.09 -0.13 22.57
C ASP A 27 -5.48 0.56 21.26
N ASN A 28 -4.54 0.61 20.31
CA ASN A 28 -4.73 1.28 19.03
C ASN A 28 -4.40 0.32 17.89
N GLU A 29 -5.42 -0.22 17.24
CA GLU A 29 -5.29 -1.06 16.06
C GLU A 29 -5.27 -0.21 14.79
N VAL A 30 -4.59 -0.70 13.72
CA VAL A 30 -4.66 -0.07 12.41
C VAL A 30 -5.96 -0.40 11.70
N GLN A 31 -6.35 0.46 10.77
CA GLN A 31 -7.49 0.20 9.86
C GLN A 31 -7.26 -1.09 9.07
N LYS A 32 -8.28 -1.94 8.99
CA LYS A 32 -8.25 -3.22 8.25
C LYS A 32 -9.47 -3.32 7.34
N ASP A 33 -9.28 -4.02 6.23
CA ASP A 33 -10.38 -4.44 5.37
C ASP A 33 -11.09 -5.69 5.92
N LEU A 34 -12.11 -6.16 5.21
CA LEU A 34 -12.87 -7.37 5.61
C LEU A 34 -12.03 -8.65 5.66
N ASN A 35 -10.88 -8.67 4.98
CA ASN A 35 -9.96 -9.80 4.97
C ASN A 35 -8.88 -9.68 6.07
N GLY A 36 -8.94 -8.63 6.90
CA GLY A 36 -7.96 -8.34 7.94
C GLY A 36 -6.65 -7.75 7.42
N ASN A 37 -6.57 -7.38 6.15
CA ASN A 37 -5.41 -6.67 5.60
C ASN A 37 -5.44 -5.20 6.01
N PRO A 38 -4.28 -4.60 6.30
CA PRO A 38 -4.22 -3.18 6.60
C PRO A 38 -4.69 -2.34 5.40
N THR A 39 -5.38 -1.24 5.68
CA THR A 39 -5.87 -0.30 4.67
C THR A 39 -5.66 1.13 5.13
N VAL A 40 -5.70 2.09 4.20
CA VAL A 40 -5.76 3.52 4.52
C VAL A 40 -6.99 4.11 3.83
N HIS A 41 -7.94 4.58 4.62
CA HIS A 41 -9.17 5.13 4.07
C HIS A 41 -8.93 6.36 3.19
N SER A 42 -9.74 6.51 2.16
CA SER A 42 -9.68 7.59 1.16
C SER A 42 -9.73 8.99 1.78
N SER A 43 -10.44 9.15 2.89
CA SER A 43 -10.44 10.40 3.66
C SER A 43 -9.06 10.75 4.22
N GLY A 44 -8.34 9.76 4.75
CA GLY A 44 -6.96 9.91 5.23
C GLY A 44 -5.99 10.18 4.08
N ILE A 45 -6.14 9.48 2.95
CA ILE A 45 -5.35 9.73 1.73
C ILE A 45 -5.54 11.17 1.25
N LYS A 46 -6.80 11.58 1.08
CA LYS A 46 -7.15 12.93 0.63
C LYS A 46 -6.62 14.00 1.58
N GLY A 47 -6.81 13.81 2.89
CA GLY A 47 -6.38 14.76 3.91
C GLY A 47 -4.87 14.96 3.92
N ALA A 48 -4.09 13.87 3.95
CA ALA A 48 -2.64 13.89 3.96
C ALA A 48 -2.07 14.51 2.67
N MET A 49 -2.59 14.14 1.50
CA MET A 49 -2.17 14.72 0.23
C MET A 49 -2.50 16.21 0.15
N ARG A 50 -3.70 16.62 0.58
CA ARG A 50 -4.07 18.02 0.62
C ARG A 50 -3.10 18.84 1.49
N GLU A 51 -2.85 18.39 2.72
CA GLU A 51 -1.92 19.06 3.63
C GLU A 51 -0.51 19.14 3.04
N TYR A 52 -0.04 18.07 2.45
CA TYR A 52 1.29 17.97 1.86
C TYR A 52 1.46 18.94 0.69
N PHE A 53 0.54 18.95 -0.27
CA PHE A 53 0.63 19.78 -1.46
C PHE A 53 0.30 21.25 -1.16
N SER A 54 -0.60 21.56 -0.22
CA SER A 54 -0.89 22.94 0.17
C SER A 54 0.32 23.66 0.78
N LYS A 55 1.22 22.93 1.42
CA LYS A 55 2.47 23.51 1.99
C LYS A 55 3.59 23.70 0.96
N ARG A 56 3.44 23.17 -0.26
CA ARG A 56 4.49 23.15 -1.30
C ARG A 56 4.13 23.88 -2.58
N LEU A 57 2.86 24.06 -2.84
CA LEU A 57 2.42 24.95 -3.90
C LEU A 57 2.46 26.38 -3.35
N ASP A 58 3.13 27.27 -4.04
CA ASP A 58 3.25 28.67 -3.65
C ASP A 58 1.89 29.30 -3.33
N ASN A 59 1.86 30.28 -2.45
CA ASN A 59 0.64 30.93 -1.93
C ASN A 59 -0.34 31.45 -3.00
N ASP A 60 0.13 31.67 -4.24
CA ASP A 60 -0.69 32.06 -5.38
C ASP A 60 -1.56 30.88 -5.95
N ASN A 61 -1.33 29.64 -5.48
CA ASN A 61 -2.01 28.43 -5.96
C ASN A 61 -3.06 27.85 -4.99
N ASN A 62 -3.49 28.58 -3.97
CA ASN A 62 -4.50 28.11 -3.02
C ASN A 62 -5.83 27.76 -3.72
N ASP A 63 -6.19 28.49 -4.77
CA ASP A 63 -7.36 28.21 -5.62
C ASP A 63 -7.26 26.84 -6.32
N ASN A 64 -6.05 26.38 -6.66
CA ASN A 64 -5.83 25.08 -7.27
C ASN A 64 -6.03 23.95 -6.25
N ILE A 65 -5.55 24.09 -5.02
CA ILE A 65 -5.76 23.11 -3.95
C ILE A 65 -7.25 22.95 -3.65
N GLU A 66 -7.99 24.05 -3.54
CA GLU A 66 -9.44 24.02 -3.34
C GLU A 66 -10.20 23.37 -4.53
N LYS A 67 -9.75 23.62 -5.75
CA LYS A 67 -10.32 22.96 -6.93
C LYS A 67 -10.07 21.46 -6.94
N LEU A 68 -8.87 21.02 -6.57
CA LEU A 68 -8.49 19.62 -6.62
C LEU A 68 -9.10 18.82 -5.46
N PHE A 69 -8.99 19.34 -4.25
CA PHE A 69 -9.39 18.65 -3.02
C PHE A 69 -10.75 19.09 -2.45
N GLY A 70 -11.33 20.16 -2.97
CA GLY A 70 -12.57 20.75 -2.44
C GLY A 70 -12.31 21.77 -1.34
N LYS A 71 -13.32 22.58 -1.00
CA LYS A 71 -13.28 23.50 0.14
C LYS A 71 -13.55 22.76 1.45
N PRO A 72 -13.02 23.24 2.59
CA PRO A 72 -13.51 22.80 3.89
C PRO A 72 -15.01 23.09 3.98
N SER A 73 -15.80 22.11 4.41
CA SER A 73 -17.24 22.30 4.60
C SER A 73 -17.49 23.22 5.79
N THR A 74 -18.05 24.39 5.55
CA THR A 74 -18.71 25.22 6.57
C THR A 74 -20.20 24.91 6.58
N PRO A 75 -20.86 24.85 7.73
CA PRO A 75 -22.31 24.63 7.79
C PRO A 75 -23.05 25.66 6.92
N GLY A 76 -23.77 25.19 5.89
CA GLY A 76 -24.56 26.05 4.98
C GLY A 76 -23.96 26.27 3.59
N ASP A 77 -22.73 25.86 3.32
CA ASP A 77 -22.18 25.91 1.97
C ASP A 77 -22.65 24.72 1.12
N ALA A 78 -23.04 25.02 -0.14
CA ALA A 78 -23.28 23.96 -1.12
C ALA A 78 -21.99 23.14 -1.30
N ASP A 79 -22.11 21.80 -1.33
CA ASP A 79 -21.00 20.87 -1.49
C ASP A 79 -20.14 21.23 -2.73
N ARG A 80 -19.01 21.87 -2.49
CA ARG A 80 -17.99 22.15 -3.49
C ARG A 80 -16.95 21.04 -3.44
N GLY A 81 -17.39 19.82 -3.80
CA GLY A 81 -16.50 18.66 -3.89
C GLY A 81 -15.29 18.96 -4.79
N GLY A 82 -14.09 18.47 -4.41
CA GLY A 82 -12.91 18.59 -5.25
C GLY A 82 -13.06 17.83 -6.57
N LYS A 83 -12.29 18.23 -7.58
CA LYS A 83 -12.22 17.57 -8.89
C LYS A 83 -11.72 16.14 -8.78
N TYR A 84 -10.79 15.86 -7.85
CA TYR A 84 -10.21 14.53 -7.68
C TYR A 84 -11.07 13.66 -6.77
N LYS A 85 -11.14 12.36 -7.13
CA LYS A 85 -11.75 11.32 -6.28
C LYS A 85 -10.63 10.39 -5.85
N PHE A 86 -10.51 10.21 -4.54
CA PHE A 86 -9.50 9.36 -3.92
C PHE A 86 -10.13 8.05 -3.50
N PHE A 87 -9.43 6.95 -3.74
CA PHE A 87 -9.84 5.63 -3.29
C PHE A 87 -9.08 5.27 -2.02
N ASP A 88 -9.58 4.28 -1.30
CA ASP A 88 -8.84 3.68 -0.20
C ASP A 88 -7.55 3.06 -0.73
N ALA A 89 -6.45 3.19 0.04
CA ALA A 89 -5.25 2.47 -0.29
C ALA A 89 -5.39 1.03 0.20
N LYS A 90 -5.35 0.10 -0.75
CA LYS A 90 -5.48 -1.33 -0.51
C LYS A 90 -4.12 -1.99 -0.40
N PHE A 91 -4.02 -2.96 0.47
CA PHE A 91 -2.82 -3.75 0.71
C PHE A 91 -2.41 -4.54 -0.54
N VAL A 92 -1.10 -4.58 -0.79
CA VAL A 92 -0.48 -5.42 -1.82
C VAL A 92 0.46 -6.44 -1.19
N ALA A 93 1.41 -5.98 -0.37
CA ALA A 93 2.43 -6.84 0.22
C ALA A 93 3.05 -6.20 1.47
N ARG A 94 3.62 -7.03 2.34
CA ARG A 94 4.38 -6.59 3.51
C ARG A 94 5.62 -7.44 3.74
N PRO A 95 6.66 -6.91 4.39
CA PRO A 95 7.82 -7.72 4.74
C PRO A 95 7.50 -8.70 5.86
N LEU A 96 7.99 -9.93 5.70
CA LEU A 96 8.08 -10.95 6.75
C LEU A 96 9.54 -11.33 6.95
N ARG A 97 9.87 -11.83 8.14
CA ARG A 97 11.24 -12.24 8.48
C ARG A 97 11.68 -13.42 7.64
N LEU A 98 12.92 -13.33 7.18
CA LEU A 98 13.55 -14.36 6.37
C LEU A 98 14.75 -14.93 7.13
N ALA A 99 14.84 -16.25 7.25
CA ALA A 99 15.97 -16.96 7.81
C ALA A 99 16.60 -17.86 6.74
N GLY A 100 17.91 -18.10 6.86
CA GLY A 100 18.69 -18.87 5.88
C GLY A 100 19.04 -18.08 4.63
N SER A 101 18.92 -16.75 4.67
CA SER A 101 19.24 -15.80 3.61
C SER A 101 20.17 -14.71 4.12
N VAL A 102 20.90 -14.06 3.22
CA VAL A 102 21.63 -12.81 3.50
C VAL A 102 20.66 -11.63 3.69
N HIS A 103 19.43 -11.77 3.26
CA HIS A 103 18.37 -10.78 3.42
C HIS A 103 17.57 -11.04 4.70
N PRO A 104 17.36 -10.03 5.57
CA PRO A 104 16.64 -10.23 6.83
C PRO A 104 15.14 -10.38 6.67
N SER A 105 14.60 -9.98 5.53
CA SER A 105 13.17 -10.02 5.23
C SER A 105 12.91 -10.21 3.74
N VAL A 106 11.71 -10.69 3.42
CA VAL A 106 11.18 -10.81 2.07
C VAL A 106 9.81 -10.16 2.02
N LEU A 107 9.50 -9.49 0.92
CA LEU A 107 8.17 -8.96 0.67
C LEU A 107 7.21 -10.10 0.37
N VAL A 108 6.10 -10.18 1.10
CA VAL A 108 5.13 -11.28 1.01
C VAL A 108 3.76 -10.73 0.63
N THR A 109 3.13 -11.41 -0.30
CA THR A 109 1.77 -11.15 -0.78
C THR A 109 0.96 -12.44 -0.87
N THR A 110 -0.31 -12.33 -1.24
CA THR A 110 -1.20 -13.46 -1.54
C THR A 110 -1.83 -13.30 -2.92
N VAL A 111 -2.20 -14.42 -3.53
CA VAL A 111 -2.90 -14.37 -4.84
C VAL A 111 -4.23 -13.61 -4.75
N PRO A 112 -5.07 -13.80 -3.72
CA PRO A 112 -6.29 -13.02 -3.58
C PRO A 112 -6.05 -11.51 -3.55
N ALA A 113 -5.06 -11.03 -2.77
CA ALA A 113 -4.76 -9.60 -2.71
C ALA A 113 -4.34 -9.02 -4.07
N LEU A 114 -3.55 -9.78 -4.83
CA LEU A 114 -3.14 -9.39 -6.17
C LEU A 114 -4.29 -9.42 -7.18
N ASN A 115 -5.13 -10.43 -7.14
CA ASN A 115 -6.29 -10.54 -8.03
C ASN A 115 -7.35 -9.48 -7.72
N ASP A 116 -7.57 -9.13 -6.46
CA ASP A 116 -8.42 -7.99 -6.07
C ASP A 116 -7.87 -6.67 -6.64
N MET A 117 -6.54 -6.49 -6.63
CA MET A 117 -5.90 -5.35 -7.27
C MET A 117 -6.16 -5.34 -8.77
N LEU A 118 -5.84 -6.44 -9.47
CA LEU A 118 -6.01 -6.55 -10.91
C LEU A 118 -7.47 -6.32 -11.34
N TYR A 119 -8.40 -6.93 -10.64
CA TYR A 119 -9.84 -6.73 -10.88
C TYR A 119 -10.24 -5.25 -10.78
N LEU A 120 -9.79 -4.54 -9.73
CA LEU A 120 -10.10 -3.13 -9.58
C LEU A 120 -9.47 -2.29 -10.70
N LEU A 121 -8.23 -2.59 -11.09
CA LEU A 121 -7.54 -1.91 -12.19
C LEU A 121 -8.25 -2.10 -13.52
N ASP A 122 -8.77 -3.30 -13.79
CA ASP A 122 -9.56 -3.60 -14.99
C ASP A 122 -10.89 -2.84 -15.00
N CYS A 123 -11.60 -2.82 -13.88
CA CYS A 123 -12.85 -2.07 -13.75
C CYS A 123 -12.70 -0.58 -14.06
N PHE A 124 -11.53 0.00 -13.77
CA PHE A 124 -11.23 1.41 -14.02
C PHE A 124 -10.38 1.65 -15.28
N ASN A 125 -10.18 0.61 -16.12
CA ASN A 125 -9.39 0.66 -17.37
C ASN A 125 -8.00 1.26 -17.16
N CYS A 126 -7.35 0.91 -16.04
CA CYS A 126 -6.02 1.40 -15.67
C CYS A 126 -5.04 0.29 -15.29
N ASN A 127 -5.21 -0.90 -15.87
CA ASN A 127 -4.34 -2.04 -15.67
C ASN A 127 -3.12 -1.98 -16.62
N PRO A 128 -1.91 -1.69 -16.10
CA PRO A 128 -0.70 -1.58 -16.93
C PRO A 128 0.01 -2.92 -17.14
N PHE A 129 -0.44 -4.01 -16.51
CA PHE A 129 0.32 -5.26 -16.40
C PHE A 129 0.03 -6.25 -17.53
N GLY A 130 -1.09 -6.08 -18.24
CA GLY A 130 -1.51 -6.98 -19.32
C GLY A 130 -1.89 -8.39 -18.84
N ILE A 131 -2.21 -8.51 -17.53
CA ILE A 131 -2.77 -9.70 -16.90
C ILE A 131 -4.02 -9.30 -16.14
N HIS A 132 -5.03 -10.15 -16.15
CA HIS A 132 -6.32 -9.88 -15.53
C HIS A 132 -6.55 -10.72 -14.28
N GLU A 133 -5.89 -11.86 -14.20
CA GLU A 133 -5.96 -12.80 -13.08
C GLU A 133 -4.66 -13.60 -13.00
N LEU A 134 -4.19 -13.84 -11.79
CA LEU A 134 -3.05 -14.71 -11.51
C LEU A 134 -3.54 -16.09 -11.11
N PRO A 135 -2.93 -17.16 -11.63
CA PRO A 135 -3.26 -18.52 -11.21
C PRO A 135 -2.82 -18.76 -9.77
N PHE A 136 -3.54 -19.62 -9.06
CA PHE A 136 -3.13 -20.09 -7.74
C PHE A 136 -1.96 -21.08 -7.90
N PRO A 137 -0.77 -20.81 -7.37
CA PRO A 137 0.36 -21.68 -7.56
C PRO A 137 0.25 -22.96 -6.73
N ASN A 138 1.00 -23.99 -7.11
CA ASN A 138 1.01 -25.24 -6.38
C ASN A 138 1.92 -25.15 -5.14
N PHE A 139 1.33 -24.91 -3.99
CA PHE A 139 2.05 -24.82 -2.71
C PHE A 139 2.58 -26.16 -2.19
N GLY A 140 2.04 -27.30 -2.64
CA GLY A 140 2.40 -28.59 -2.08
C GLY A 140 2.22 -28.61 -0.55
N LYS A 141 3.34 -28.83 0.17
CA LYS A 141 3.40 -28.81 1.64
C LYS A 141 3.79 -27.47 2.24
N ASN A 142 4.11 -26.49 1.39
CA ASN A 142 4.64 -25.21 1.84
C ASN A 142 3.52 -24.20 2.07
N ASN A 143 3.74 -23.25 2.97
CA ASN A 143 2.86 -22.09 3.15
C ASN A 143 3.36 -20.88 2.36
N PHE A 144 4.63 -20.90 1.96
CA PHE A 144 5.27 -19.85 1.18
C PHE A 144 6.00 -20.42 -0.01
N LEU A 145 5.90 -19.74 -1.15
CA LEU A 145 6.71 -19.96 -2.34
C LEU A 145 7.51 -18.70 -2.63
N VAL A 146 8.81 -18.87 -2.87
CA VAL A 146 9.73 -17.76 -3.16
C VAL A 146 10.16 -17.77 -4.63
N THR A 147 10.62 -16.63 -5.13
CA THR A 147 11.18 -16.50 -6.47
C THR A 147 12.52 -17.22 -6.62
N ALA A 148 12.90 -17.60 -7.85
CA ALA A 148 14.15 -18.26 -8.14
C ALA A 148 15.40 -17.47 -7.74
N ASN A 149 15.31 -16.16 -7.53
CA ASN A 149 16.37 -15.31 -7.03
C ASN A 149 16.91 -15.72 -5.65
N PHE A 150 16.22 -16.62 -4.96
CA PHE A 150 16.66 -17.23 -3.70
C PHE A 150 17.28 -18.63 -3.90
N SER A 151 17.37 -19.17 -5.11
CA SER A 151 17.80 -20.55 -5.37
C SER A 151 19.24 -20.87 -4.95
N SER A 152 20.10 -19.86 -4.85
CA SER A 152 21.48 -20.01 -4.35
C SER A 152 21.58 -20.10 -2.82
N GLU A 153 20.47 -19.86 -2.10
CA GLU A 153 20.44 -19.81 -0.65
C GLU A 153 19.92 -21.14 -0.08
N ALA A 154 20.57 -21.67 0.94
CA ALA A 154 20.23 -22.97 1.52
C ALA A 154 19.11 -22.82 2.58
N LYS A 155 18.05 -23.61 2.44
CA LYS A 155 16.99 -23.77 3.47
C LYS A 155 16.36 -22.47 3.97
N ILE A 156 15.87 -21.68 3.03
CA ILE A 156 15.12 -20.45 3.33
C ILE A 156 13.86 -20.77 4.14
N LYS A 157 13.59 -19.94 5.13
CA LYS A 157 12.37 -19.98 5.94
C LYS A 157 11.76 -18.59 6.06
N VAL A 158 10.47 -18.47 5.83
CA VAL A 158 9.69 -17.26 6.11
C VAL A 158 8.95 -17.47 7.43
N GLU A 159 9.14 -16.57 8.39
CA GLU A 159 8.59 -16.67 9.76
C GLU A 159 8.86 -18.03 10.43
N GLY A 160 10.02 -18.63 10.14
CA GLY A 160 10.41 -19.93 10.66
C GLY A 160 9.89 -21.15 9.86
N GLU A 161 9.02 -20.94 8.89
CA GLU A 161 8.43 -22.00 8.07
C GLU A 161 9.25 -22.26 6.80
N PRO A 162 9.45 -23.53 6.42
CA PRO A 162 10.13 -23.88 5.18
C PRO A 162 9.38 -23.33 3.97
N THR A 163 10.12 -22.95 2.94
CA THR A 163 9.58 -22.44 1.67
C THR A 163 9.76 -23.43 0.55
N GLY A 164 8.89 -23.33 -0.45
CA GLY A 164 9.09 -23.89 -1.79
C GLY A 164 9.54 -22.78 -2.76
N PHE A 165 9.70 -23.16 -4.03
CA PHE A 165 9.97 -22.23 -5.13
C PHE A 165 8.77 -22.17 -6.07
N LEU A 166 8.50 -20.99 -6.63
CA LEU A 166 7.62 -20.88 -7.78
C LEU A 166 8.24 -21.64 -8.96
N SER A 167 7.40 -22.30 -9.76
CA SER A 167 7.87 -22.81 -11.06
C SER A 167 8.20 -21.63 -11.98
N SER A 168 9.06 -21.84 -12.98
CA SER A 168 9.45 -20.76 -13.90
C SER A 168 8.24 -20.14 -14.62
N ALA A 169 7.20 -20.93 -14.91
CA ALA A 169 5.99 -20.43 -15.54
C ALA A 169 5.16 -19.57 -14.57
N GLU A 170 4.99 -20.01 -13.32
CA GLU A 170 4.31 -19.24 -12.28
C GLU A 170 5.07 -17.93 -11.99
N GLU A 171 6.38 -18.01 -11.80
CA GLU A 171 7.22 -16.85 -11.51
C GLU A 171 7.13 -15.78 -12.60
N ALA A 172 7.12 -16.19 -13.89
CA ALA A 172 7.01 -15.27 -15.02
C ALA A 172 5.71 -14.44 -14.96
N GLU A 173 4.60 -15.02 -14.52
CA GLU A 173 3.34 -14.30 -14.37
C GLU A 173 3.40 -13.28 -13.21
N PHE A 174 3.94 -13.68 -12.07
CA PHE A 174 4.07 -12.78 -10.92
C PHE A 174 5.09 -11.65 -11.16
N LEU A 175 6.14 -11.89 -11.94
CA LEU A 175 7.15 -10.86 -12.27
C LEU A 175 6.59 -9.73 -13.13
N LYS A 176 5.46 -9.91 -13.82
CA LYS A 176 4.74 -8.81 -14.49
C LYS A 176 4.31 -7.72 -13.49
N LEU A 177 4.14 -8.08 -12.22
CA LEU A 177 3.86 -7.15 -11.12
C LEU A 177 5.13 -6.62 -10.43
N GLY A 178 6.30 -6.76 -11.06
CA GLY A 178 7.60 -6.37 -10.48
C GLY A 178 7.69 -4.89 -10.07
N GLN A 179 6.90 -4.00 -10.67
CA GLN A 179 6.80 -2.60 -10.25
C GLN A 179 6.27 -2.46 -8.79
N PHE A 180 5.50 -3.43 -8.32
CA PHE A 180 5.02 -3.51 -6.93
C PHE A 180 5.89 -4.39 -6.06
N LEU A 181 6.20 -5.60 -6.53
CA LEU A 181 6.82 -6.65 -5.74
C LEU A 181 8.35 -6.66 -5.82
N GLY A 182 8.93 -6.02 -6.84
CA GLY A 182 10.34 -6.20 -7.17
C GLY A 182 10.60 -7.58 -7.77
N GLU A 183 11.85 -8.02 -7.73
CA GLU A 183 12.27 -9.34 -8.26
C GLU A 183 12.37 -10.42 -7.17
N ARG A 184 12.38 -10.02 -5.89
CA ARG A 184 12.52 -10.91 -4.73
C ARG A 184 11.31 -10.77 -3.83
N PHE A 185 10.40 -11.71 -3.95
CA PHE A 185 9.18 -11.76 -3.15
C PHE A 185 8.80 -13.20 -2.82
N ALA A 186 7.85 -13.34 -1.94
CA ALA A 186 7.21 -14.61 -1.64
C ALA A 186 5.70 -14.49 -1.82
N ILE A 187 5.10 -15.56 -2.30
CA ILE A 187 3.65 -15.75 -2.31
C ILE A 187 3.29 -16.61 -1.09
N ALA A 188 2.43 -16.09 -0.24
CA ALA A 188 1.84 -16.86 0.85
C ALA A 188 0.55 -17.54 0.37
N LYS A 189 0.31 -18.76 0.87
CA LYS A 189 -0.96 -19.44 0.68
C LYS A 189 -2.10 -18.63 1.30
N GLU A 190 -1.85 -18.09 2.47
CA GLU A 190 -2.70 -17.17 3.22
C GLU A 190 -1.83 -16.31 4.16
N LEU A 191 -2.32 -15.13 4.54
CA LEU A 191 -1.71 -14.28 5.56
C LEU A 191 -2.68 -14.10 6.73
N ASP A 192 -2.99 -15.22 7.40
CA ASP A 192 -3.84 -15.22 8.59
C ASP A 192 -3.28 -14.26 9.66
N PRO A 193 -4.02 -13.22 10.08
CA PRO A 193 -3.57 -12.26 11.08
C PRO A 193 -3.24 -12.89 12.44
N SER A 194 -3.86 -14.02 12.79
CA SER A 194 -3.57 -14.73 14.04
C SER A 194 -2.21 -15.42 14.03
N ARG A 195 -1.77 -15.86 12.86
CA ARG A 195 -0.50 -16.56 12.65
C ARG A 195 0.63 -15.62 12.26
N TYR A 196 0.33 -14.62 11.48
CA TYR A 196 1.25 -13.59 11.01
C TYR A 196 0.73 -12.19 11.37
N PRO A 197 0.68 -11.85 12.68
CA PRO A 197 0.15 -10.57 13.11
C PRO A 197 0.99 -9.39 12.60
N LEU A 198 0.39 -8.23 12.57
CA LEU A 198 1.15 -6.99 12.40
C LEU A 198 1.98 -6.72 13.66
N PRO A 199 3.14 -6.06 13.52
CA PRO A 199 3.95 -5.68 14.67
C PRO A 199 3.19 -4.77 15.64
N VAL A 200 3.40 -5.00 16.92
CA VAL A 200 2.86 -4.17 18.00
C VAL A 200 4.01 -3.49 18.72
N THR A 201 3.90 -2.20 18.93
CA THR A 201 4.90 -1.38 19.62
C THR A 201 4.32 -0.87 20.93
N ALA A 202 5.02 -1.15 22.05
CA ALA A 202 4.71 -0.54 23.33
C ALA A 202 5.16 0.93 23.32
N ARG A 203 4.31 1.81 23.81
CA ARG A 203 4.58 3.24 23.97
C ARG A 203 4.29 3.69 25.38
N ASN A 204 5.09 4.61 25.86
CA ASN A 204 4.87 5.21 27.17
C ASN A 204 4.93 6.74 27.06
N LYS A 205 4.13 7.40 27.86
CA LYS A 205 4.23 8.84 28.13
C LYS A 205 5.03 9.00 29.42
N VAL A 206 6.16 9.67 29.35
CA VAL A 206 6.97 10.01 30.52
C VAL A 206 6.45 11.34 31.06
N GLY A 207 6.06 11.36 32.33
CA GLY A 207 5.49 12.54 33.02
C GLY A 207 4.76 12.12 34.28
N ASP A 208 3.99 13.03 34.87
CA ASP A 208 3.24 12.80 36.12
C ASP A 208 2.20 11.65 36.00
N ASP A 209 1.69 11.43 34.77
CA ASP A 209 0.82 10.31 34.42
C ASP A 209 1.60 9.34 33.53
N ASN A 210 2.33 8.42 34.14
CA ASN A 210 2.98 7.33 33.42
C ASN A 210 1.91 6.42 32.79
N ASN A 211 1.64 6.60 31.50
CA ASN A 211 0.71 5.76 30.75
C ASN A 211 1.47 4.89 29.75
N LEU A 212 1.18 3.60 29.73
CA LEU A 212 1.69 2.62 28.78
C LEU A 212 0.53 2.17 27.90
N TRP A 213 0.75 2.18 26.57
CA TRP A 213 -0.22 1.64 25.63
C TRP A 213 0.48 0.90 24.48
N TYR A 214 -0.28 0.07 23.79
CA TYR A 214 0.19 -0.75 22.68
C TYR A 214 -0.44 -0.28 21.37
N GLU A 215 0.42 0.00 20.37
CA GLU A 215 0.00 0.41 19.04
C GLU A 215 0.40 -0.65 18.01
N GLU A 216 -0.57 -1.12 17.22
CA GLU A 216 -0.31 -1.92 16.04
C GLU A 216 0.24 -1.04 14.93
N VAL A 217 1.17 -1.55 14.12
CA VAL A 217 1.76 -0.81 13.00
C VAL A 217 1.88 -1.67 11.76
N VAL A 218 1.73 -1.04 10.61
CA VAL A 218 2.11 -1.62 9.33
C VAL A 218 3.61 -1.42 9.16
N PRO A 219 4.40 -2.49 8.99
CA PRO A 219 5.86 -2.37 8.97
C PRO A 219 6.36 -1.59 7.75
N ALA A 220 7.49 -0.90 7.91
CA ALA A 220 8.23 -0.30 6.80
C ALA A 220 8.44 -1.30 5.65
N LYS A 221 8.52 -0.83 4.42
CA LYS A 221 8.55 -1.60 3.16
C LYS A 221 7.22 -2.25 2.76
N SER A 222 6.16 -2.13 3.55
CA SER A 222 4.83 -2.54 3.10
C SER A 222 4.39 -1.72 1.90
N VAL A 223 3.66 -2.37 1.00
CA VAL A 223 3.23 -1.80 -0.28
C VAL A 223 1.71 -1.80 -0.35
N PHE A 224 1.17 -0.66 -0.74
CA PHE A 224 -0.24 -0.46 -1.04
C PHE A 224 -0.40 0.11 -2.46
N PHE A 225 -1.60 0.06 -2.97
CA PHE A 225 -2.00 0.83 -4.14
C PHE A 225 -3.27 1.62 -3.84
N THR A 226 -3.42 2.74 -4.53
CA THR A 226 -4.68 3.49 -4.56
C THR A 226 -4.92 4.06 -5.95
N LEU A 227 -6.15 4.44 -6.23
CA LEU A 227 -6.55 5.09 -7.45
C LEU A 227 -6.95 6.54 -7.17
N ILE A 228 -6.58 7.40 -8.10
CA ILE A 228 -7.04 8.80 -8.12
C ILE A 228 -7.74 9.02 -9.45
N LEU A 229 -9.04 9.40 -9.39
CA LEU A 229 -9.76 9.84 -10.59
C LEU A 229 -9.63 11.34 -10.75
N SER A 230 -9.34 11.77 -11.96
CA SER A 230 -9.26 13.18 -12.34
C SER A 230 -10.04 13.45 -13.61
N PRO A 231 -10.55 14.68 -13.83
CA PRO A 231 -11.15 15.07 -15.10
C PRO A 231 -10.09 15.18 -16.21
N GLU A 232 -8.88 15.61 -15.85
CA GLU A 232 -7.76 15.82 -16.77
C GLU A 232 -6.92 14.54 -16.92
N PRO A 233 -6.26 14.32 -18.08
CA PRO A 233 -5.45 13.12 -18.33
C PRO A 233 -4.26 12.96 -17.37
N ASN A 234 -3.68 14.06 -16.92
CA ASN A 234 -2.55 14.09 -15.98
C ASN A 234 -2.98 14.70 -14.67
N LEU A 235 -2.44 14.18 -13.56
CA LEU A 235 -2.61 14.82 -12.28
C LEU A 235 -1.83 16.13 -12.25
N GLU A 236 -2.45 17.19 -11.72
CA GLU A 236 -1.80 18.47 -11.44
C GLU A 236 -0.83 18.40 -10.24
N LEU A 237 -0.78 17.24 -9.56
CA LEU A 237 0.09 16.97 -8.42
C LEU A 237 1.43 16.39 -8.90
N ASP A 238 2.52 17.09 -8.60
CA ASP A 238 3.86 16.67 -9.03
C ASP A 238 4.46 15.61 -8.10
N PHE A 239 4.10 14.34 -8.34
CA PHE A 239 4.69 13.19 -7.64
C PHE A 239 6.14 12.88 -8.08
N ALA A 240 6.63 13.45 -9.17
CA ALA A 240 8.00 13.22 -9.58
C ALA A 240 9.00 13.94 -8.64
N ARG A 241 8.65 15.14 -8.20
CA ARG A 241 9.47 15.95 -7.27
C ARG A 241 9.05 15.76 -5.82
N HIS A 242 7.77 15.50 -5.58
CA HIS A 242 7.14 15.49 -4.25
C HIS A 242 6.46 14.15 -4.03
N ASN A 243 7.26 13.13 -3.72
CA ASN A 243 6.78 11.75 -3.65
C ASN A 243 6.86 11.12 -2.26
N ILE A 244 7.36 11.81 -1.24
CA ILE A 244 7.36 11.32 0.13
C ILE A 244 6.31 12.08 0.91
N ILE A 245 5.20 11.40 1.21
CA ILE A 245 4.04 11.93 1.91
C ILE A 245 3.88 11.18 3.24
N GLN A 246 3.54 11.90 4.29
CA GLN A 246 3.26 11.30 5.59
C GLN A 246 1.76 11.01 5.70
N PHE A 247 1.40 9.76 6.03
CA PHE A 247 0.04 9.31 6.28
C PHE A 247 -0.12 8.82 7.73
N GLY A 248 -1.32 8.93 8.25
CA GLY A 248 -1.65 8.49 9.59
C GLY A 248 -1.08 9.35 10.71
N GLY A 249 -1.04 8.80 11.89
CA GLY A 249 -0.59 9.48 13.11
C GLY A 249 0.93 9.44 13.32
N ASN A 250 1.37 10.07 14.41
CA ASN A 250 2.72 9.95 14.94
C ASN A 250 3.85 10.48 14.03
N ALA A 251 3.55 11.50 13.19
CA ALA A 251 4.52 12.14 12.30
C ALA A 251 5.76 12.66 13.03
N SER A 252 5.59 13.24 14.22
CA SER A 252 6.67 13.84 15.02
C SER A 252 7.73 12.83 15.50
N ILE A 253 7.38 11.54 15.50
CA ILE A 253 8.30 10.45 15.84
C ILE A 253 8.70 9.61 14.60
N GLY A 254 8.51 10.17 13.41
CA GLY A 254 8.98 9.59 12.15
C GLY A 254 8.10 8.49 11.56
N ARG A 255 6.85 8.33 11.98
CA ARG A 255 5.94 7.32 11.42
C ARG A 255 5.18 7.81 10.19
N GLY A 256 4.77 6.87 9.34
CA GLY A 256 3.87 7.08 8.22
C GLY A 256 4.50 7.70 6.98
N PHE A 257 5.82 7.90 6.93
CA PHE A 257 6.48 8.40 5.71
C PHE A 257 6.42 7.34 4.63
N THR A 258 5.79 7.70 3.52
CA THR A 258 5.44 6.78 2.44
C THR A 258 5.87 7.39 1.11
N LYS A 259 6.57 6.60 0.30
CA LYS A 259 6.92 6.96 -1.06
C LYS A 259 5.76 6.66 -1.99
N CYS A 260 5.23 7.69 -2.64
CA CYS A 260 4.17 7.60 -3.62
C CYS A 260 4.74 7.67 -5.03
N SER A 261 4.39 6.72 -5.89
CA SER A 261 4.88 6.68 -7.27
C SER A 261 3.73 6.37 -8.22
N ILE A 262 3.58 7.17 -9.25
CA ILE A 262 2.63 6.89 -10.33
C ILE A 262 3.16 5.70 -11.13
N ILE A 263 2.31 4.71 -11.35
CA ILE A 263 2.58 3.60 -12.25
C ILE A 263 2.06 4.00 -13.63
N PRO A 264 2.95 4.18 -14.62
CA PRO A 264 2.55 4.62 -15.95
C PRO A 264 1.74 3.55 -16.66
N MET A 265 0.71 3.97 -17.38
CA MET A 265 0.03 3.11 -18.35
C MET A 265 0.95 2.86 -19.53
N PRO A 266 0.96 1.66 -20.12
CA PRO A 266 1.60 1.43 -21.42
C PRO A 266 1.07 2.46 -22.42
N ALA A 267 1.97 3.03 -23.22
CA ALA A 267 1.56 3.89 -24.32
C ALA A 267 0.53 3.14 -25.16
N ALA A 268 -0.63 3.74 -25.41
CA ALA A 268 -1.62 3.14 -26.30
C ALA A 268 -0.90 2.82 -27.62
N GLN A 269 -0.85 1.54 -27.97
CA GLN A 269 -0.42 1.15 -29.31
C GLN A 269 -1.46 1.79 -30.24
N ASN A 270 -1.08 2.87 -30.90
CA ASN A 270 -1.86 3.42 -32.01
C ASN A 270 -1.93 2.31 -33.05
N GLY A 271 -3.00 1.52 -32.97
CA GLY A 271 -3.38 0.60 -34.02
C GLY A 271 -3.59 1.43 -35.26
N GLY A 272 -2.61 1.39 -36.15
CA GLY A 272 -2.78 1.91 -37.49
C GLY A 272 -4.01 1.25 -38.10
N ALA A 273 -5.05 2.04 -38.27
CA ALA A 273 -6.10 1.69 -39.19
C ALA A 273 -5.51 1.87 -40.60
N GLU A 274 -5.18 0.76 -41.23
CA GLU A 274 -5.12 0.68 -42.70
C GLU A 274 -6.51 0.39 -43.25
#